data_2346c053b701541ff465e0200a52c8a3
#
_entry.id   2346c053b701541ff465e0200a52c8a3
#
_cell.length_a   1.000
_cell.length_b   1.000
_cell.length_c   1.000
_cell.angle_alpha   90.00
_cell.angle_beta   90.00
_cell.angle_gamma   90.00
#
_symmetry.space_group_name_H-M   'P 1'
#
loop_
_entity.id
_entity.type
_entity.pdbx_description
1 polymer ?
#
loop_
_entity_poly.entity_id
_entity_poly.type
_entity_poly.pdbx_seq_one_letter_code
_entity_poly.pdbx_strand_id
1 'polypeptide(L)'
;IPYAVFATPELARIGLSETEAREAGLDVRIAKVPTAAIPRAKTLRNAGDGFWKAVVDANTHQILGATLIGPNVSEVITAVHVAMAGGLTYEQLRFLPIAHPTMGEGLQVLFDSLG
;
A
#
# COMPACT_ATOMS: atom_id res chain seq x y z
N ILE A 1 9.81 5.22 -9.02
CA ILE A 1 8.87 5.18 -10.15
C ILE A 1 7.89 4.02 -9.96
N PRO A 2 6.60 4.28 -10.00
CA PRO A 2 5.63 3.21 -9.87
C PRO A 2 5.60 2.31 -11.12
N TYR A 3 5.36 1.03 -10.91
CA TYR A 3 5.10 0.13 -12.02
C TYR A 3 4.03 -0.88 -11.65
N ALA A 4 3.40 -1.45 -12.66
CA ALA A 4 2.40 -2.49 -12.48
C ALA A 4 2.65 -3.61 -13.50
N VAL A 5 2.49 -4.85 -13.04
CA VAL A 5 2.60 -6.03 -13.86
C VAL A 5 1.21 -6.66 -13.96
N PHE A 6 0.70 -6.78 -15.16
CA PHE A 6 -0.65 -7.31 -15.39
C PHE A 6 -0.64 -8.82 -15.58
N ALA A 7 -0.09 -9.50 -14.59
CA ALA A 7 -0.17 -10.95 -14.48
C ALA A 7 -1.22 -11.26 -13.41
N THR A 8 -1.50 -12.53 -13.21
CA THR A 8 -2.43 -12.94 -12.17
C THR A 8 -1.64 -13.57 -11.03
N PRO A 9 -1.66 -12.97 -9.82
CA PRO A 9 -2.28 -11.70 -9.45
C PRO A 9 -1.48 -10.48 -9.96
N GLU A 10 -2.13 -9.31 -10.02
CA GLU A 10 -1.43 -8.07 -10.35
C GLU A 10 -0.43 -7.71 -9.26
N LEU A 11 0.67 -7.10 -9.68
CA LEU A 11 1.69 -6.57 -8.78
C LEU A 11 1.91 -5.10 -9.09
N ALA A 12 1.88 -4.26 -8.07
CA ALA A 12 2.24 -2.85 -8.20
C ALA A 12 3.18 -2.49 -7.07
N ARG A 13 4.15 -1.65 -7.37
CA ARG A 13 5.20 -1.31 -6.42
C ARG A 13 5.69 0.12 -6.64
N ILE A 14 6.06 0.80 -5.55
CA ILE A 14 6.68 2.12 -5.60
C ILE A 14 7.60 2.31 -4.40
N GLY A 15 8.67 3.07 -4.58
CA GLY A 15 9.56 3.48 -3.49
C GLY A 15 10.42 2.35 -2.95
N LEU A 16 10.77 2.47 -1.68
CA LEU A 16 11.70 1.55 -1.03
C LEU A 16 11.00 0.29 -0.55
N SER A 17 11.65 -0.85 -0.71
CA SER A 17 11.26 -2.06 -0.02
C SER A 17 11.71 -1.97 1.45
N GLU A 18 11.20 -2.88 2.28
CA GLU A 18 11.65 -2.97 3.66
C GLU A 18 13.17 -3.18 3.74
N THR A 19 13.69 -4.09 2.93
CA THR A 19 15.12 -4.38 2.90
C THR A 19 15.93 -3.15 2.52
N GLU A 20 15.52 -2.45 1.47
CA GLU A 20 16.22 -1.25 1.02
C GLU A 20 16.20 -0.15 2.08
N ALA A 21 15.05 0.04 2.74
CA ALA A 21 14.94 1.05 3.79
C ALA A 21 15.82 0.73 4.98
N ARG A 22 15.88 -0.53 5.41
CA ARG A 22 16.72 -0.93 6.53
C ARG A 22 18.21 -0.85 6.17
N GLU A 23 18.58 -1.20 4.95
CA GLU A 23 19.97 -1.06 4.48
C GLU A 23 20.40 0.40 4.42
N ALA A 24 19.47 1.31 4.16
CA ALA A 24 19.74 2.75 4.17
C ALA A 24 19.83 3.33 5.59
N GLY A 25 19.64 2.53 6.62
CA GLY A 25 19.71 2.97 8.00
C GLY A 25 18.46 3.68 8.49
N LEU A 26 17.35 3.54 7.79
CA LEU A 26 16.10 4.18 8.17
C LEU A 26 15.38 3.37 9.24
N ASP A 27 14.77 4.08 10.19
CA ASP A 27 13.94 3.46 11.21
C ASP A 27 12.52 3.39 10.63
N VAL A 28 12.01 2.18 10.42
CA VAL A 28 10.77 1.98 9.69
C VAL A 28 9.78 1.13 10.46
N ARG A 29 8.50 1.35 10.16
CA ARG A 29 7.40 0.47 10.58
C ARG A 29 6.80 -0.14 9.32
N ILE A 30 6.34 -1.38 9.44
CA ILE A 30 5.81 -2.12 8.30
C ILE A 30 4.31 -2.36 8.51
N ALA A 31 3.52 -1.86 7.58
CA ALA A 31 2.10 -2.20 7.49
C ALA A 31 1.96 -3.34 6.51
N LYS A 32 1.23 -4.39 6.86
CA LYS A 32 1.03 -5.52 5.97
C LYS A 32 -0.30 -6.19 6.28
N VAL A 33 -1.09 -6.44 5.23
CA VAL A 33 -2.32 -7.21 5.35
C VAL A 33 -2.45 -8.13 4.15
N PRO A 34 -3.03 -9.32 4.31
CA PRO A 34 -3.35 -10.16 3.15
C PRO A 34 -4.45 -9.48 2.33
N THR A 35 -4.37 -9.60 1.03
CA THR A 35 -5.38 -9.01 0.14
C THR A 35 -6.79 -9.50 0.49
N ALA A 36 -6.89 -10.76 0.93
CA ALA A 36 -8.17 -11.33 1.33
C ALA A 36 -8.85 -10.60 2.51
N ALA A 37 -8.10 -9.81 3.27
CA ALA A 37 -8.67 -9.02 4.37
C ALA A 37 -9.36 -7.75 3.89
N ILE A 38 -9.19 -7.39 2.62
CA ILE A 38 -9.78 -6.18 2.04
C ILE A 38 -11.16 -6.53 1.50
N PRO A 39 -12.23 -5.89 1.99
CA PRO A 39 -13.60 -6.31 1.65
C PRO A 39 -13.89 -6.41 0.15
N ARG A 40 -13.44 -5.44 -0.63
CA ARG A 40 -13.66 -5.44 -2.07
C ARG A 40 -12.98 -6.62 -2.74
N ALA A 41 -11.76 -6.96 -2.32
CA ALA A 41 -10.98 -8.03 -2.91
C ALA A 41 -11.61 -9.40 -2.69
N LYS A 42 -12.38 -9.58 -1.62
CA LYS A 42 -13.05 -10.86 -1.31
C LYS A 42 -14.05 -11.28 -2.37
N THR A 43 -14.57 -10.34 -3.16
CA THR A 43 -15.54 -10.65 -4.21
C THR A 43 -14.87 -10.92 -5.56
N LEU A 44 -13.54 -10.83 -5.62
CA LEU A 44 -12.79 -11.00 -6.85
C LEU A 44 -12.00 -12.29 -6.84
N ARG A 45 -11.83 -12.85 -8.04
CA ARG A 45 -11.04 -14.06 -8.22
C ARG A 45 -9.59 -13.79 -7.81
N ASN A 46 -8.95 -14.75 -7.19
CA ASN A 46 -7.55 -14.69 -6.77
C ASN A 46 -7.27 -13.70 -5.64
N ALA A 47 -8.32 -13.25 -4.94
CA ALA A 47 -8.13 -12.29 -3.85
C ALA A 47 -7.30 -12.85 -2.70
N GLY A 48 -7.26 -14.18 -2.53
CA GLY A 48 -6.52 -14.82 -1.45
C GLY A 48 -5.02 -14.94 -1.67
N ASP A 49 -4.53 -14.66 -2.88
CA ASP A 49 -3.16 -14.98 -3.26
C ASP A 49 -2.16 -13.85 -3.10
N GLY A 50 -2.56 -12.73 -2.53
CA GLY A 50 -1.71 -11.57 -2.45
C GLY A 50 -1.67 -10.93 -1.09
N PHE A 51 -0.90 -9.85 -1.01
CA PHE A 51 -0.84 -9.01 0.19
C PHE A 51 -0.59 -7.56 -0.22
N TRP A 52 -0.90 -6.66 0.68
CA TRP A 52 -0.53 -5.25 0.58
C TRP A 52 0.45 -4.96 1.71
N LYS A 53 1.55 -4.30 1.37
CA LYS A 53 2.60 -3.97 2.33
C LYS A 53 3.07 -2.54 2.10
N ALA A 54 3.24 -1.78 3.16
CA ALA A 54 3.79 -0.44 3.08
C ALA A 54 4.93 -0.27 4.07
N VAL A 55 5.92 0.52 3.68
CA VAL A 55 7.07 0.87 4.50
C VAL A 55 6.89 2.33 4.90
N VAL A 56 6.87 2.59 6.20
CA VAL A 56 6.58 3.91 6.77
C VAL A 56 7.75 4.33 7.65
N ASP A 57 8.15 5.60 7.54
CA ASP A 57 9.16 6.16 8.44
C ASP A 57 8.61 6.20 9.87
N ALA A 58 9.33 5.60 10.81
CA ALA A 58 8.86 5.48 12.19
C ALA A 58 8.79 6.83 12.91
N ASN A 59 9.51 7.82 12.42
CA ASN A 59 9.58 9.13 13.07
C ASN A 59 8.65 10.15 12.43
N THR A 60 8.65 10.24 11.10
CA THR A 60 7.84 11.22 10.37
C THR A 60 6.48 10.72 9.97
N HIS A 61 6.28 9.39 9.96
CA HIS A 61 5.09 8.70 9.48
C HIS A 61 4.84 8.85 7.97
N GLN A 62 5.83 9.32 7.25
CA GLN A 62 5.72 9.41 5.79
C GLN A 62 5.86 8.03 5.16
N ILE A 63 5.16 7.83 4.06
CA ILE A 63 5.21 6.56 3.33
C ILE A 63 6.48 6.55 2.49
N LEU A 64 7.32 5.55 2.70
CA LEU A 64 8.59 5.41 1.99
C LEU A 64 8.48 4.47 0.80
N GLY A 65 7.54 3.55 0.82
CA GLY A 65 7.32 2.63 -0.27
C GLY A 65 6.12 1.73 -0.03
N ALA A 66 5.69 1.05 -1.07
CA ALA A 66 4.59 0.11 -0.99
C ALA A 66 4.72 -0.98 -2.04
N THR A 67 4.25 -2.18 -1.70
CA THR A 67 4.13 -3.31 -2.60
C THR A 67 2.72 -3.86 -2.43
N LEU A 68 1.96 -3.89 -3.53
CA LEU A 68 0.58 -4.33 -3.51
C LEU A 68 0.44 -5.49 -4.49
N ILE A 69 -0.06 -6.62 -4.01
CA ILE A 69 -0.31 -7.79 -4.84
C ILE A 69 -1.78 -8.16 -4.69
N GLY A 70 -2.50 -8.19 -5.80
CA GLY A 70 -3.91 -8.50 -5.81
C GLY A 70 -4.64 -7.80 -6.94
N PRO A 71 -5.97 -7.90 -6.99
CA PRO A 71 -6.74 -7.26 -8.04
C PRO A 71 -6.73 -5.73 -7.91
N ASN A 72 -6.68 -5.06 -9.05
CA ASN A 72 -6.81 -3.60 -9.18
C ASN A 72 -5.74 -2.77 -8.44
N VAL A 73 -4.60 -3.37 -8.12
CA VAL A 73 -3.57 -2.66 -7.35
C VAL A 73 -2.90 -1.53 -8.14
N SER A 74 -2.93 -1.57 -9.47
CA SER A 74 -2.35 -0.50 -10.28
C SER A 74 -3.04 0.85 -10.06
N GLU A 75 -4.33 0.85 -9.75
CA GLU A 75 -5.05 2.08 -9.41
C GLU A 75 -4.67 2.57 -8.03
N VAL A 76 -4.56 1.65 -7.08
CA VAL A 76 -4.24 1.99 -5.69
C VAL A 76 -2.83 2.54 -5.58
N ILE A 77 -1.88 1.99 -6.32
CA ILE A 77 -0.50 2.45 -6.27
C ILE A 77 -0.37 3.90 -6.74
N THR A 78 -1.24 4.34 -7.64
CA THR A 78 -1.26 5.73 -8.07
C THR A 78 -1.61 6.66 -6.91
N ALA A 79 -2.60 6.28 -6.10
CA ALA A 79 -2.97 7.06 -4.92
C ALA A 79 -1.81 7.13 -3.92
N VAL A 80 -1.12 6.02 -3.71
CA VAL A 80 0.06 5.97 -2.83
C VAL A 80 1.18 6.86 -3.38
N HIS A 81 1.41 6.82 -4.69
CA HIS A 81 2.43 7.66 -5.32
C HIS A 81 2.13 9.15 -5.11
N VAL A 82 0.87 9.56 -5.31
CA VAL A 82 0.48 10.96 -5.10
C VAL A 82 0.70 11.36 -3.65
N ALA A 83 0.34 10.51 -2.71
CA ALA A 83 0.57 10.77 -1.29
C ALA A 83 2.05 10.94 -0.98
N MET A 84 2.90 10.08 -1.52
CA MET A 84 4.36 10.17 -1.33
C MET A 84 4.90 11.47 -1.92
N ALA A 85 4.49 11.83 -3.11
CA ALA A 85 4.93 13.05 -3.78
C ALA A 85 4.51 14.30 -3.01
N GLY A 86 3.35 14.25 -2.35
CA GLY A 86 2.85 15.35 -1.53
C GLY A 86 3.39 15.37 -0.11
N GLY A 87 4.21 14.40 0.26
CA GLY A 87 4.75 14.31 1.61
C GLY A 87 3.73 13.97 2.68
N LEU A 88 2.66 13.31 2.30
CA LEU A 88 1.60 12.94 3.25
C LEU A 88 2.07 11.83 4.20
N THR A 89 1.56 11.86 5.42
CA THR A 89 1.74 10.76 6.36
C THR A 89 0.77 9.64 6.04
N TYR A 90 1.03 8.44 6.57
CA TYR A 90 0.10 7.32 6.37
C TYR A 90 -1.26 7.61 7.01
N GLU A 91 -1.27 8.39 8.11
CA GLU A 91 -2.54 8.78 8.75
C GLU A 91 -3.37 9.66 7.83
N GLN A 92 -2.72 10.61 7.15
CA GLN A 92 -3.41 11.48 6.20
C GLN A 92 -3.98 10.69 5.03
N LEU A 93 -3.19 9.77 4.47
CA LEU A 93 -3.67 8.94 3.37
C LEU A 93 -4.82 8.03 3.80
N ARG A 94 -4.73 7.47 4.99
CA ARG A 94 -5.74 6.56 5.52
C ARG A 94 -7.13 7.20 5.55
N PHE A 95 -7.18 8.50 5.85
CA PHE A 95 -8.45 9.21 6.00
C PHE A 95 -8.85 10.05 4.79
N LEU A 96 -8.08 10.05 3.70
CA LEU A 96 -8.44 10.81 2.52
C LEU A 96 -9.67 10.18 1.84
N PRO A 97 -10.64 11.01 1.40
CA PRO A 97 -11.69 10.52 0.52
C PRO A 97 -11.07 10.23 -0.85
N ILE A 98 -11.08 8.97 -1.23
CA ILE A 98 -10.54 8.52 -2.51
C ILE A 98 -11.71 8.28 -3.46
N ALA A 99 -11.55 8.68 -4.72
CA ALA A 99 -12.61 8.59 -5.73
C ALA A 99 -13.12 7.15 -5.92
N HIS A 100 -12.30 6.16 -5.60
CA HIS A 100 -12.67 4.76 -5.67
C HIS A 100 -12.85 4.23 -4.25
N PRO A 101 -14.04 4.35 -3.66
CA PRO A 101 -14.23 4.13 -2.21
C PRO A 101 -13.85 2.73 -1.73
N THR A 102 -14.05 1.69 -2.56
CA THR A 102 -13.69 0.33 -2.16
C THR A 102 -12.19 0.13 -2.02
N MET A 103 -11.40 0.80 -2.85
CA MET A 103 -9.95 0.72 -2.76
C MET A 103 -9.42 1.59 -1.63
N GLY A 104 -10.10 2.70 -1.35
CA GLY A 104 -9.81 3.52 -0.18
C GLY A 104 -9.97 2.73 1.11
N GLU A 105 -10.96 1.86 1.19
CA GLU A 105 -11.12 0.96 2.32
C GLU A 105 -9.91 0.05 2.48
N GLY A 106 -9.34 -0.43 1.36
CA GLY A 106 -8.14 -1.26 1.40
C GLY A 106 -6.96 -0.54 2.03
N LEU A 107 -6.74 0.71 1.66
CA LEU A 107 -5.69 1.51 2.26
C LEU A 107 -5.93 1.74 3.75
N GLN A 108 -7.18 1.97 4.13
CA GLN A 108 -7.54 2.12 5.54
C GLN A 108 -7.23 0.86 6.33
N VAL A 109 -7.60 -0.32 5.80
CA VAL A 109 -7.30 -1.60 6.43
C VAL A 109 -5.79 -1.80 6.54
N LEU A 110 -5.04 -1.48 5.49
CA LEU A 110 -3.59 -1.63 5.47
C LEU A 110 -2.96 -0.82 6.61
N PHE A 111 -3.28 0.47 6.70
CA PHE A 111 -2.65 1.33 7.69
C PHE A 111 -3.20 1.14 9.09
N ASP A 112 -4.40 0.60 9.23
CA ASP A 112 -4.93 0.21 10.55
C ASP A 112 -4.06 -0.89 11.18
N SER A 113 -3.33 -1.66 10.38
CA SER A 113 -2.43 -2.69 10.90
C SER A 113 -1.26 -2.11 11.70
N LEU A 114 -1.02 -0.82 11.59
CA LEU A 114 0.00 -0.13 12.40
C LEU A 114 -0.52 0.31 13.77
N GLY A 115 -1.79 0.16 14.00
CA GLY A 115 -2.42 0.57 15.26
C GLY A 115 -3.06 1.94 15.15
#